data_115e5a4baf4f64170b75988a87e9beb4
#
_entry.id   115e5a4baf4f64170b75988a87e9beb4
#
_cell.length_a   1.000
_cell.length_b   1.000
_cell.length_c   1.000
_cell.angle_alpha   90.00
_cell.angle_beta   90.00
_cell.angle_gamma   90.00
#
_symmetry.space_group_name_H-M   'P 1'
#
loop_
_entity.id
_entity.type
_entity.pdbx_description
1 polymer ?
#
loop_
_entity_poly.entity_id
_entity_poly.type
_entity_poly.pdbx_seq_one_letter_code
_entity_poly.pdbx_strand_id
1 'polypeptide(L)'
;MKLLLCALVIALLLSPTLSRAQEKKFLRIVFVSLSWNNQLPFRIAIAKGFFKEQGLTVEPIFVRGGPTALAALISGDVDFASIGGAQAAIRSRAKGLDIHIIASQSNYTNYTLLGSKQAKTVEDLRGKIVGVTGAGAFSDFAIRIYLKRNNLDPDKDVVLRAIGGTTVRVVALEKGLIAAAPFSAEDAVRLLDKGYPMIVNLNEALRIPQSVFVTRGDVLEKYPETTKRFLKAVILGMQFAKNNKQEAIKTGYATGLKGEPDIINRSYDLFSPGYAVDLSIAADGIQIMLDEDIRSGIVDKKFTLDRVLNDRLLKQAQQELRKDGRLGQ
;
A
#
# COMPACT_ATOMS: atom_id res chain seq x y z
N MET A 1 29.68 -46.50 -38.93
CA MET A 1 28.66 -46.77 -37.88
C MET A 1 29.06 -46.24 -36.49
N LYS A 2 30.31 -46.28 -36.08
CA LYS A 2 30.74 -45.75 -34.75
C LYS A 2 30.79 -44.21 -34.64
N LEU A 3 31.04 -43.48 -35.72
CA LEU A 3 31.06 -41.99 -35.74
C LEU A 3 29.67 -41.37 -35.69
N LEU A 4 28.61 -42.03 -36.23
CA LEU A 4 27.25 -41.54 -36.15
C LEU A 4 26.64 -41.68 -34.73
N LEU A 5 27.06 -42.69 -33.95
CA LEU A 5 26.60 -42.86 -32.56
C LEU A 5 27.16 -41.80 -31.62
N CYS A 6 28.41 -41.33 -31.82
CA CYS A 6 29.00 -40.26 -31.00
C CYS A 6 28.33 -38.88 -31.24
N ALA A 7 27.92 -38.59 -32.48
CA ALA A 7 27.23 -37.34 -32.78
C ALA A 7 25.83 -37.25 -32.16
N LEU A 8 25.12 -38.38 -32.02
CA LEU A 8 23.80 -38.44 -31.42
C LEU A 8 23.85 -38.25 -29.89
N VAL A 9 24.90 -38.72 -29.22
CA VAL A 9 25.07 -38.56 -27.76
C VAL A 9 25.43 -37.12 -27.38
N ILE A 10 26.20 -36.42 -28.23
CA ILE A 10 26.59 -35.02 -28.00
C ILE A 10 25.38 -34.08 -28.19
N ALA A 11 24.47 -34.37 -29.11
CA ALA A 11 23.26 -33.59 -29.34
C ALA A 11 22.24 -33.70 -28.18
N LEU A 12 22.24 -34.79 -27.42
CA LEU A 12 21.39 -34.92 -26.21
C LEU A 12 21.91 -34.13 -24.97
N LEU A 13 23.21 -33.81 -24.94
CA LEU A 13 23.82 -33.05 -23.84
C LEU A 13 23.69 -31.52 -24.03
N LEU A 14 23.28 -31.06 -25.19
CA LEU A 14 23.06 -29.63 -25.52
C LEU A 14 21.58 -29.21 -25.49
N SER A 15 20.68 -30.05 -24.96
CA SER A 15 19.32 -29.61 -24.71
C SER A 15 19.37 -28.46 -23.73
N PRO A 16 18.92 -27.23 -24.10
CA PRO A 16 18.83 -26.16 -23.13
C PRO A 16 17.89 -26.64 -22.02
N THR A 17 18.43 -26.81 -20.82
CA THR A 17 17.60 -26.98 -19.63
C THR A 17 16.76 -25.72 -19.57
N LEU A 18 15.51 -25.76 -20.06
CA LEU A 18 14.50 -24.78 -19.78
C LEU A 18 14.47 -24.67 -18.25
N SER A 19 15.14 -23.68 -17.72
CA SER A 19 15.11 -23.35 -16.30
C SER A 19 13.64 -23.09 -15.96
N ARG A 20 12.98 -24.17 -15.52
CA ARG A 20 11.59 -24.06 -15.07
C ARG A 20 11.61 -23.13 -13.87
N ALA A 21 11.01 -21.96 -14.04
CA ALA A 21 10.91 -20.98 -12.97
C ALA A 21 10.44 -21.70 -11.70
N GLN A 22 11.19 -21.58 -10.64
CA GLN A 22 10.91 -22.27 -9.38
C GLN A 22 9.54 -21.86 -8.86
N GLU A 23 8.66 -22.79 -8.53
CA GLU A 23 7.37 -22.51 -7.94
C GLU A 23 7.47 -22.39 -6.42
N LYS A 24 7.04 -21.28 -5.88
CA LYS A 24 6.85 -21.08 -4.44
C LYS A 24 5.34 -21.01 -4.16
N LYS A 25 4.79 -21.98 -3.43
CA LYS A 25 3.35 -22.09 -3.17
C LYS A 25 2.93 -21.44 -1.85
N PHE A 26 3.83 -21.33 -0.88
CA PHE A 26 3.59 -20.69 0.41
C PHE A 26 4.25 -19.32 0.42
N LEU A 27 3.47 -18.28 0.75
CA LEU A 27 3.89 -16.87 0.74
C LEU A 27 3.60 -16.23 2.10
N ARG A 28 4.57 -15.48 2.60
CA ARG A 28 4.40 -14.58 3.73
C ARG A 28 4.28 -13.14 3.24
N ILE A 29 3.28 -12.45 3.72
CA ILE A 29 2.98 -11.08 3.28
C ILE A 29 2.81 -10.20 4.51
N VAL A 30 3.64 -9.16 4.60
CA VAL A 30 3.57 -8.23 5.73
C VAL A 30 2.71 -7.02 5.40
N PHE A 31 1.89 -6.60 6.36
CA PHE A 31 1.05 -5.41 6.33
C PHE A 31 1.43 -4.47 7.48
N VAL A 32 1.40 -3.17 7.22
CA VAL A 32 1.72 -2.13 8.22
C VAL A 32 0.48 -1.48 8.83
N SER A 33 -0.72 -1.86 8.39
CA SER A 33 -2.00 -1.31 8.86
C SER A 33 -3.03 -2.40 9.09
N LEU A 34 -3.81 -2.25 10.15
CA LEU A 34 -4.97 -3.11 10.48
C LEU A 34 -6.30 -2.48 10.09
N SER A 35 -6.31 -1.29 9.45
CA SER A 35 -7.54 -0.63 9.00
C SER A 35 -8.28 -1.45 7.94
N TRP A 36 -9.59 -1.30 7.90
CA TRP A 36 -10.46 -2.02 6.98
C TRP A 36 -10.05 -1.83 5.52
N ASN A 37 -9.78 -0.60 5.09
CA ASN A 37 -9.39 -0.30 3.71
C ASN A 37 -8.14 -1.07 3.25
N ASN A 38 -7.18 -1.30 4.14
CA ASN A 38 -5.96 -2.04 3.82
C ASN A 38 -6.14 -3.56 3.89
N GLN A 39 -6.95 -4.04 4.84
CA GLN A 39 -7.07 -5.47 5.12
C GLN A 39 -8.16 -6.16 4.30
N LEU A 40 -9.27 -5.46 4.03
CA LEU A 40 -10.47 -6.05 3.48
C LEU A 40 -10.25 -6.77 2.14
N PRO A 41 -9.64 -6.17 1.10
CA PRO A 41 -9.47 -6.85 -0.18
C PRO A 41 -8.63 -8.12 -0.09
N PHE A 42 -7.58 -8.09 0.73
CA PHE A 42 -6.70 -9.23 0.92
C PHE A 42 -7.39 -10.37 1.70
N ARG A 43 -8.12 -10.04 2.76
CA ARG A 43 -8.92 -11.01 3.52
C ARG A 43 -10.00 -11.64 2.67
N ILE A 44 -10.63 -10.87 1.79
CA ILE A 44 -11.57 -11.38 0.79
C ILE A 44 -10.88 -12.35 -0.15
N ALA A 45 -9.68 -12.01 -0.64
CA ALA A 45 -8.94 -12.91 -1.54
C ALA A 45 -8.62 -14.27 -0.88
N ILE A 46 -8.36 -14.28 0.44
CA ILE A 46 -8.20 -15.52 1.21
C ILE A 46 -9.55 -16.23 1.37
N ALA A 47 -10.57 -15.53 1.88
CA ALA A 47 -11.86 -16.14 2.27
C ALA A 47 -12.66 -16.66 1.06
N LYS A 48 -12.58 -15.97 -0.09
CA LYS A 48 -13.22 -16.41 -1.34
C LYS A 48 -12.38 -17.41 -2.12
N GLY A 49 -11.20 -17.77 -1.62
CA GLY A 49 -10.36 -18.81 -2.22
C GLY A 49 -9.55 -18.36 -3.44
N PHE A 50 -9.44 -17.05 -3.74
CA PHE A 50 -8.73 -16.58 -4.93
C PHE A 50 -7.24 -16.94 -4.91
N PHE A 51 -6.60 -16.95 -3.74
CA PHE A 51 -5.23 -17.47 -3.63
C PHE A 51 -5.17 -18.98 -3.89
N LYS A 52 -6.14 -19.75 -3.35
CA LYS A 52 -6.22 -21.20 -3.56
C LYS A 52 -6.45 -21.55 -5.04
N GLU A 53 -7.30 -20.80 -5.74
CA GLU A 53 -7.51 -20.94 -7.19
C GLU A 53 -6.19 -20.75 -7.98
N GLN A 54 -5.30 -19.87 -7.49
CA GLN A 54 -3.98 -19.63 -8.05
C GLN A 54 -2.92 -20.63 -7.55
N GLY A 55 -3.30 -21.67 -6.78
CA GLY A 55 -2.38 -22.64 -6.20
C GLY A 55 -1.48 -22.08 -5.11
N LEU A 56 -1.89 -21.00 -4.43
CA LEU A 56 -1.12 -20.32 -3.40
C LEU A 56 -1.75 -20.49 -2.02
N THR A 57 -0.90 -20.64 -1.01
CA THR A 57 -1.22 -20.50 0.41
C THR A 57 -0.52 -19.25 0.91
N VAL A 58 -1.24 -18.38 1.64
CA VAL A 58 -0.70 -17.09 2.10
C VAL A 58 -0.85 -16.95 3.61
N GLU A 59 0.19 -16.40 4.24
CA GLU A 59 0.23 -16.04 5.65
C GLU A 59 0.35 -14.51 5.77
N PRO A 60 -0.71 -13.80 6.20
CA PRO A 60 -0.63 -12.37 6.47
C PRO A 60 0.02 -12.12 7.83
N ILE A 61 1.03 -11.25 7.87
CA ILE A 61 1.75 -10.85 9.07
C ILE A 61 1.55 -9.34 9.27
N PHE A 62 1.28 -8.93 10.49
CA PHE A 62 1.21 -7.52 10.83
C PHE A 62 2.48 -7.05 11.56
N VAL A 63 3.05 -5.93 11.09
CA VAL A 63 4.12 -5.22 11.78
C VAL A 63 3.84 -3.71 11.79
N ARG A 64 4.40 -2.99 12.75
CA ARG A 64 4.24 -1.53 12.79
C ARG A 64 5.32 -0.82 11.98
N GLY A 65 4.85 -0.02 11.00
CA GLY A 65 5.68 0.89 10.23
C GLY A 65 6.40 0.28 9.03
N GLY A 66 6.57 1.11 8.00
CA GLY A 66 7.23 0.73 6.75
C GLY A 66 8.67 0.23 6.93
N PRO A 67 9.52 0.89 7.73
CA PRO A 67 10.89 0.43 7.96
C PRO A 67 10.98 -1.01 8.49
N THR A 68 10.12 -1.40 9.46
CA THR A 68 10.08 -2.77 10.00
C THR A 68 9.63 -3.77 8.94
N ALA A 69 8.62 -3.41 8.14
CA ALA A 69 8.15 -4.26 7.04
C ALA A 69 9.23 -4.47 5.97
N LEU A 70 9.97 -3.41 5.62
CA LEU A 70 11.09 -3.52 4.68
C LEU A 70 12.26 -4.31 5.25
N ALA A 71 12.57 -4.20 6.53
CA ALA A 71 13.59 -5.03 7.18
C ALA A 71 13.25 -6.53 7.05
N ALA A 72 11.99 -6.92 7.36
CA ALA A 72 11.52 -8.29 7.19
C ALA A 72 11.53 -8.74 5.70
N LEU A 73 11.29 -7.82 4.77
CA LEU A 73 11.37 -8.12 3.34
C LEU A 73 12.83 -8.33 2.90
N ILE A 74 13.75 -7.47 3.35
CA ILE A 74 15.18 -7.52 3.00
C ILE A 74 15.84 -8.78 3.59
N SER A 75 15.49 -9.17 4.84
CA SER A 75 15.99 -10.41 5.46
C SER A 75 15.49 -11.70 4.77
N GLY A 76 14.41 -11.60 3.98
CA GLY A 76 13.78 -12.76 3.36
C GLY A 76 12.75 -13.48 4.23
N ASP A 77 12.41 -12.93 5.40
CA ASP A 77 11.39 -13.47 6.29
C ASP A 77 9.99 -13.41 5.67
N VAL A 78 9.78 -12.44 4.75
CA VAL A 78 8.55 -12.30 3.97
C VAL A 78 8.85 -12.13 2.48
N ASP A 79 7.86 -12.45 1.64
CA ASP A 79 7.97 -12.39 0.17
C ASP A 79 7.49 -11.06 -0.38
N PHE A 80 6.41 -10.54 0.19
CA PHE A 80 5.80 -9.27 -0.22
C PHE A 80 5.50 -8.42 1.00
N ALA A 81 5.49 -7.11 0.81
CA ALA A 81 5.06 -6.17 1.83
C ALA A 81 4.05 -5.17 1.26
N SER A 82 2.96 -4.93 1.98
CA SER A 82 2.05 -3.80 1.76
C SER A 82 2.48 -2.68 2.71
N ILE A 83 3.07 -1.62 2.15
CA ILE A 83 3.59 -0.49 2.92
C ILE A 83 2.78 0.79 2.69
N GLY A 84 2.84 1.69 3.66
CA GLY A 84 2.19 3.00 3.57
C GLY A 84 3.02 3.98 2.74
N GLY A 85 2.49 4.40 1.59
CA GLY A 85 3.20 5.25 0.64
C GLY A 85 4.34 4.54 -0.06
N ALA A 86 5.10 5.26 -0.88
CA ALA A 86 6.23 4.74 -1.65
C ALA A 86 7.60 5.14 -1.09
N GLN A 87 7.66 6.12 -0.18
CA GLN A 87 8.93 6.72 0.27
C GLN A 87 9.91 5.71 0.85
N ALA A 88 9.43 4.77 1.67
CA ALA A 88 10.32 3.79 2.27
C ALA A 88 10.98 2.90 1.21
N ALA A 89 10.24 2.51 0.15
CA ALA A 89 10.79 1.76 -0.97
C ALA A 89 11.75 2.62 -1.82
N ILE A 90 11.38 3.86 -2.15
CA ILE A 90 12.21 4.81 -2.89
C ILE A 90 13.56 5.02 -2.18
N ARG A 91 13.52 5.36 -0.89
CA ARG A 91 14.72 5.60 -0.08
C ARG A 91 15.60 4.36 0.08
N SER A 92 14.98 3.18 0.20
CA SER A 92 15.73 1.91 0.26
C SER A 92 16.42 1.61 -1.07
N ARG A 93 15.70 1.79 -2.19
CA ARG A 93 16.26 1.60 -3.53
C ARG A 93 17.37 2.61 -3.84
N ALA A 94 17.19 3.88 -3.44
CA ALA A 94 18.21 4.92 -3.58
C ALA A 94 19.50 4.60 -2.80
N LYS A 95 19.40 3.86 -1.71
CA LYS A 95 20.55 3.34 -0.93
C LYS A 95 21.15 2.04 -1.51
N GLY A 96 20.69 1.59 -2.67
CA GLY A 96 21.23 0.41 -3.36
C GLY A 96 20.56 -0.92 -2.99
N LEU A 97 19.53 -0.92 -2.13
CA LEU A 97 18.79 -2.15 -1.81
C LEU A 97 17.91 -2.56 -2.99
N ASP A 98 17.85 -3.85 -3.29
CA ASP A 98 17.09 -4.36 -4.44
C ASP A 98 15.61 -4.56 -4.11
N ILE A 99 14.91 -3.44 -3.92
CA ILE A 99 13.48 -3.35 -3.58
C ILE A 99 12.73 -2.70 -4.74
N HIS A 100 11.59 -3.29 -5.11
CA HIS A 100 10.74 -2.81 -6.20
C HIS A 100 9.29 -2.63 -5.76
N ILE A 101 8.67 -1.55 -6.22
CA ILE A 101 7.23 -1.35 -6.14
C ILE A 101 6.60 -2.08 -7.33
N ILE A 102 5.73 -3.05 -7.06
CA ILE A 102 5.17 -3.93 -8.08
C ILE A 102 3.69 -3.71 -8.36
N ALA A 103 2.98 -3.05 -7.46
CA ALA A 103 1.55 -2.79 -7.56
C ALA A 103 1.11 -1.70 -6.58
N SER A 104 -0.05 -1.10 -6.81
CA SER A 104 -0.70 -0.17 -5.91
C SER A 104 -2.01 -0.75 -5.38
N GLN A 105 -2.22 -0.68 -4.09
CA GLN A 105 -3.46 -1.11 -3.45
C GLN A 105 -4.48 0.04 -3.40
N SER A 106 -3.99 1.26 -3.17
CA SER A 106 -4.80 2.47 -3.18
C SER A 106 -4.00 3.61 -3.79
N ASN A 107 -4.58 4.26 -4.81
CA ASN A 107 -3.96 5.36 -5.54
C ASN A 107 -4.30 6.74 -4.97
N TYR A 108 -5.00 6.78 -3.83
CA TYR A 108 -5.41 8.00 -3.15
C TYR A 108 -5.05 7.93 -1.67
N THR A 109 -4.94 9.11 -1.06
CA THR A 109 -4.64 9.26 0.37
C THR A 109 -5.93 9.06 1.18
N ASN A 110 -6.18 7.87 1.68
CA ASN A 110 -7.40 7.54 2.44
C ASN A 110 -7.37 8.08 3.89
N TYR A 111 -7.03 9.36 4.04
CA TYR A 111 -7.09 10.07 5.30
C TYR A 111 -8.04 11.26 5.23
N THR A 112 -8.73 11.50 6.34
CA THR A 112 -9.46 12.75 6.59
C THR A 112 -8.69 13.53 7.66
N LEU A 113 -8.30 14.76 7.37
CA LEU A 113 -7.72 15.67 8.36
C LEU A 113 -8.85 16.28 9.16
N LEU A 114 -8.94 15.92 10.44
CA LEU A 114 -9.90 16.49 11.38
C LEU A 114 -9.17 17.38 12.37
N GLY A 115 -9.82 18.49 12.71
CA GLY A 115 -9.36 19.45 13.70
C GLY A 115 -10.01 19.24 15.07
N SER A 116 -9.43 19.84 16.10
CA SER A 116 -10.12 20.12 17.36
C SER A 116 -11.32 21.04 17.11
N LYS A 117 -12.20 21.19 18.09
CA LYS A 117 -13.38 22.07 17.95
C LYS A 117 -13.03 23.53 17.65
N GLN A 118 -11.79 23.94 17.94
CA GLN A 118 -11.24 25.27 17.69
C GLN A 118 -10.44 25.39 16.39
N ALA A 119 -10.08 24.28 15.73
CA ALA A 119 -9.32 24.25 14.49
C ALA A 119 -10.20 23.70 13.35
N LYS A 120 -10.82 24.59 12.58
CA LYS A 120 -11.81 24.26 11.54
C LYS A 120 -11.24 24.39 10.13
N THR A 121 -10.19 25.15 9.98
CA THR A 121 -9.51 25.43 8.70
C THR A 121 -8.03 25.06 8.79
N VAL A 122 -7.35 25.06 7.67
CA VAL A 122 -5.90 24.83 7.64
C VAL A 122 -5.14 26.00 8.30
N GLU A 123 -5.62 27.22 8.18
CA GLU A 123 -5.05 28.43 8.79
C GLU A 123 -5.07 28.38 10.31
N ASP A 124 -6.08 27.75 10.91
CA ASP A 124 -6.18 27.55 12.36
C ASP A 124 -5.08 26.67 12.93
N LEU A 125 -4.32 25.96 12.07
CA LEU A 125 -3.21 25.12 12.47
C LEU A 125 -1.92 25.87 12.71
N ARG A 126 -1.85 27.17 12.35
CA ARG A 126 -0.64 27.99 12.55
C ARG A 126 -0.26 28.06 14.03
N GLY A 127 0.97 27.71 14.35
CA GLY A 127 1.51 27.62 15.71
C GLY A 127 0.98 26.43 16.52
N LYS A 128 0.20 25.52 15.94
CA LYS A 128 -0.43 24.41 16.65
C LYS A 128 0.30 23.07 16.40
N ILE A 129 -0.02 22.10 17.28
CA ILE A 129 0.49 20.73 17.15
C ILE A 129 -0.45 19.96 16.25
N VAL A 130 0.10 19.37 15.17
CA VAL A 130 -0.58 18.42 14.30
C VAL A 130 0.03 17.03 14.52
N GLY A 131 -0.82 16.07 14.92
CA GLY A 131 -0.37 14.72 15.23
C GLY A 131 -0.18 13.85 13.98
N VAL A 132 0.96 13.15 13.89
CA VAL A 132 1.26 12.20 12.81
C VAL A 132 1.67 10.84 13.39
N THR A 133 1.77 9.79 12.55
CA THR A 133 2.18 8.46 13.02
C THR A 133 3.62 8.46 13.54
N GLY A 134 4.50 9.13 12.83
CA GLY A 134 5.93 9.27 13.13
C GLY A 134 6.60 10.09 12.04
N ALA A 135 7.77 10.59 12.31
CA ALA A 135 8.57 11.34 11.33
C ALA A 135 8.88 10.44 10.11
N GLY A 136 8.64 10.95 8.91
CA GLY A 136 8.85 10.23 7.65
C GLY A 136 7.83 9.12 7.37
N ALA A 137 6.82 8.92 8.22
CA ALA A 137 5.70 8.06 7.92
C ALA A 137 4.77 8.71 6.87
N PHE A 138 3.94 7.90 6.20
CA PHE A 138 3.04 8.40 5.16
C PHE A 138 2.11 9.54 5.65
N SER A 139 1.61 9.46 6.89
CA SER A 139 0.78 10.52 7.48
C SER A 139 1.53 11.85 7.67
N ASP A 140 2.81 11.79 8.03
CA ASP A 140 3.68 12.97 8.13
C ASP A 140 3.89 13.59 6.73
N PHE A 141 4.23 12.75 5.76
CA PHE A 141 4.38 13.18 4.37
C PHE A 141 3.11 13.84 3.82
N ALA A 142 1.95 13.19 3.97
CA ALA A 142 0.68 13.70 3.45
C ALA A 142 0.33 15.06 4.05
N ILE A 143 0.53 15.23 5.36
CA ILE A 143 0.27 16.51 6.04
C ILE A 143 1.26 17.60 5.57
N ARG A 144 2.55 17.27 5.43
CA ARG A 144 3.56 18.22 4.91
C ARG A 144 3.19 18.73 3.52
N ILE A 145 2.80 17.84 2.60
CA ILE A 145 2.37 18.23 1.24
C ILE A 145 1.11 19.08 1.30
N TYR A 146 0.13 18.70 2.12
CA TYR A 146 -1.11 19.47 2.26
C TYR A 146 -0.86 20.87 2.80
N LEU A 147 -0.06 21.02 3.85
CA LEU A 147 0.33 22.30 4.43
C LEU A 147 1.04 23.18 3.40
N LYS A 148 2.05 22.65 2.69
CA LYS A 148 2.77 23.39 1.64
C LYS A 148 1.85 23.90 0.53
N ARG A 149 0.88 23.09 0.10
CA ARG A 149 -0.12 23.47 -0.92
C ARG A 149 -1.05 24.60 -0.45
N ASN A 150 -1.17 24.78 0.86
CA ASN A 150 -1.96 25.83 1.48
C ASN A 150 -1.09 26.95 2.09
N ASN A 151 0.13 27.14 1.59
CA ASN A 151 1.04 28.22 2.00
C ASN A 151 1.41 28.22 3.50
N LEU A 152 1.44 27.02 4.11
CA LEU A 152 1.96 26.80 5.45
C LEU A 152 3.28 26.01 5.38
N ASP A 153 4.34 26.55 5.96
CA ASP A 153 5.61 25.84 6.08
C ASP A 153 5.50 24.79 7.20
N PRO A 154 5.56 23.47 6.88
CA PRO A 154 5.38 22.42 7.86
C PRO A 154 6.48 22.36 8.93
N ASP A 155 7.60 23.05 8.75
CA ASP A 155 8.72 23.09 9.68
C ASP A 155 8.79 24.37 10.51
N LYS A 156 8.02 25.42 10.14
CA LYS A 156 8.00 26.72 10.83
C LYS A 156 6.63 27.09 11.34
N ASP A 157 5.57 26.86 10.53
CA ASP A 157 4.22 27.36 10.81
C ASP A 157 3.42 26.42 11.70
N VAL A 158 3.79 25.14 11.81
CA VAL A 158 3.11 24.14 12.64
C VAL A 158 4.11 23.25 13.37
N VAL A 159 3.66 22.55 14.41
CA VAL A 159 4.48 21.55 15.11
C VAL A 159 4.00 20.16 14.73
N LEU A 160 4.67 19.47 13.81
CA LEU A 160 4.37 18.07 13.50
C LEU A 160 4.93 17.18 14.61
N ARG A 161 4.05 16.43 15.30
CA ARG A 161 4.43 15.58 16.42
C ARG A 161 4.09 14.12 16.16
N ALA A 162 5.07 13.24 16.38
CA ALA A 162 4.88 11.78 16.37
C ALA A 162 4.01 11.37 17.56
N ILE A 163 2.77 10.94 17.28
CA ILE A 163 1.77 10.52 18.29
C ILE A 163 1.52 9.01 18.20
N GLY A 164 1.71 8.40 17.01
CA GLY A 164 1.41 6.99 16.77
C GLY A 164 0.23 6.76 15.84
N GLY A 165 -0.38 5.57 15.91
CA GLY A 165 -1.51 5.16 15.06
C GLY A 165 -2.75 6.03 15.25
N THR A 166 -3.76 5.86 14.35
CA THR A 166 -4.97 6.70 14.36
C THR A 166 -5.71 6.64 15.69
N THR A 167 -5.85 5.49 16.30
CA THR A 167 -6.51 5.32 17.60
C THR A 167 -5.85 6.16 18.70
N VAL A 168 -4.50 6.24 18.72
CA VAL A 168 -3.79 7.08 19.71
C VAL A 168 -4.00 8.56 19.40
N ARG A 169 -4.04 8.93 18.11
CA ARG A 169 -4.33 10.31 17.69
C ARG A 169 -5.76 10.74 18.03
N VAL A 170 -6.75 9.81 17.98
CA VAL A 170 -8.12 10.07 18.47
C VAL A 170 -8.08 10.53 19.92
N VAL A 171 -7.43 9.76 20.79
CA VAL A 171 -7.31 10.10 22.21
C VAL A 171 -6.60 11.44 22.42
N ALA A 172 -5.52 11.69 21.67
CA ALA A 172 -4.76 12.95 21.75
C ALA A 172 -5.60 14.16 21.33
N LEU A 173 -6.42 14.02 20.27
CA LEU A 173 -7.33 15.07 19.81
C LEU A 173 -8.43 15.34 20.85
N GLU A 174 -9.09 14.30 21.35
CA GLU A 174 -10.15 14.40 22.37
C GLU A 174 -9.68 15.04 23.68
N LYS A 175 -8.41 14.78 24.06
CA LYS A 175 -7.78 15.41 25.24
C LYS A 175 -7.21 16.81 24.96
N GLY A 176 -7.34 17.34 23.74
CA GLY A 176 -6.80 18.65 23.38
C GLY A 176 -5.26 18.72 23.33
N LEU A 177 -4.57 17.57 23.28
CA LEU A 177 -3.10 17.51 23.20
C LEU A 177 -2.57 17.85 21.81
N ILE A 178 -3.42 17.76 20.79
CA ILE A 178 -3.16 18.14 19.41
C ILE A 178 -4.34 18.92 18.84
N ALA A 179 -4.06 19.84 17.93
CA ALA A 179 -5.08 20.66 17.27
C ALA A 179 -5.71 19.94 16.08
N ALA A 180 -4.98 19.06 15.41
CA ALA A 180 -5.47 18.28 14.28
C ALA A 180 -4.65 16.99 14.09
N ALA A 181 -5.22 16.04 13.35
CA ALA A 181 -4.48 14.90 12.83
C ALA A 181 -5.21 14.25 11.63
N PRO A 182 -4.49 13.54 10.74
CA PRO A 182 -5.12 12.70 9.72
C PRO A 182 -5.63 11.40 10.35
N PHE A 183 -6.87 11.02 10.05
CA PHE A 183 -7.53 9.83 10.58
C PHE A 183 -7.93 8.87 9.46
N SER A 184 -7.91 7.57 9.76
CA SER A 184 -8.53 6.55 8.90
C SER A 184 -10.04 6.76 8.84
N ALA A 185 -10.70 6.19 7.83
CA ALA A 185 -12.12 6.40 7.60
C ALA A 185 -12.98 6.05 8.82
N GLU A 186 -12.67 4.95 9.52
CA GLU A 186 -13.41 4.50 10.69
C GLU A 186 -13.34 5.50 11.86
N ASP A 187 -12.12 5.98 12.14
CA ASP A 187 -11.91 6.97 13.20
C ASP A 187 -12.45 8.34 12.81
N ALA A 188 -12.36 8.69 11.51
CA ALA A 188 -12.92 9.93 10.98
C ALA A 188 -14.43 9.97 11.16
N VAL A 189 -15.16 8.90 10.79
CA VAL A 189 -16.61 8.83 10.96
C VAL A 189 -17.00 9.00 12.44
N ARG A 190 -16.32 8.31 13.36
CA ARG A 190 -16.60 8.45 14.80
C ARG A 190 -16.38 9.88 15.34
N LEU A 191 -15.32 10.53 14.88
CA LEU A 191 -15.00 11.90 15.31
C LEU A 191 -15.97 12.91 14.71
N LEU A 192 -16.39 12.73 13.44
CA LEU A 192 -17.42 13.56 12.82
C LEU A 192 -18.75 13.47 13.59
N ASP A 193 -19.17 12.26 14.01
CA ASP A 193 -20.36 12.06 14.83
C ASP A 193 -20.28 12.75 16.19
N LYS A 194 -19.06 12.91 16.74
CA LYS A 194 -18.79 13.67 17.97
C LYS A 194 -18.66 15.19 17.72
N GLY A 195 -18.90 15.65 16.49
CA GLY A 195 -18.86 17.07 16.13
C GLY A 195 -17.45 17.66 15.98
N TYR A 196 -16.42 16.83 15.73
CA TYR A 196 -15.11 17.33 15.34
C TYR A 196 -15.15 17.81 13.89
N PRO A 197 -14.61 18.99 13.57
CA PRO A 197 -14.67 19.53 12.21
C PRO A 197 -13.73 18.80 11.27
N MET A 198 -14.19 18.57 10.04
CA MET A 198 -13.35 18.15 8.93
C MET A 198 -12.67 19.38 8.33
N ILE A 199 -11.33 19.43 8.40
CA ILE A 199 -10.54 20.44 7.72
C ILE A 199 -10.49 20.11 6.24
N VAL A 200 -10.21 18.84 5.89
CA VAL A 200 -10.18 18.38 4.50
C VAL A 200 -10.27 16.85 4.39
N ASN A 201 -10.90 16.40 3.33
CA ASN A 201 -10.75 15.02 2.85
C ASN A 201 -9.46 14.95 2.00
N LEU A 202 -8.40 14.38 2.53
CA LEU A 202 -7.11 14.28 1.82
C LEU A 202 -7.18 13.37 0.58
N ASN A 203 -8.17 12.49 0.48
CA ASN A 203 -8.42 11.69 -0.71
C ASN A 203 -8.73 12.58 -1.94
N GLU A 204 -9.44 13.69 -1.72
CA GLU A 204 -9.76 14.66 -2.78
C GLU A 204 -8.61 15.63 -3.02
N ALA A 205 -7.92 16.04 -1.95
CA ALA A 205 -6.86 17.03 -2.02
C ALA A 205 -5.51 16.48 -2.52
N LEU A 206 -5.23 15.19 -2.26
CA LEU A 206 -3.94 14.55 -2.53
C LEU A 206 -4.11 13.22 -3.28
N ARG A 207 -3.95 13.23 -4.59
CA ARG A 207 -3.90 12.02 -5.42
C ARG A 207 -2.54 11.36 -5.33
N ILE A 208 -2.26 10.77 -4.16
CA ILE A 208 -0.98 10.14 -3.83
C ILE A 208 -1.26 8.73 -3.30
N PRO A 209 -0.60 7.68 -3.81
CA PRO A 209 -0.81 6.31 -3.37
C PRO A 209 -0.60 6.15 -1.86
N GLN A 210 -1.63 5.68 -1.15
CA GLN A 210 -1.51 5.40 0.28
C GLN A 210 -0.86 4.05 0.56
N SER A 211 -1.08 3.06 -0.29
CA SER A 211 -0.56 1.72 -0.10
C SER A 211 -0.02 1.14 -1.39
N VAL A 212 1.21 0.64 -1.34
CA VAL A 212 1.84 -0.07 -2.45
C VAL A 212 2.32 -1.44 -2.00
N PHE A 213 2.34 -2.40 -2.93
CA PHE A 213 3.01 -3.68 -2.75
C PHE A 213 4.46 -3.58 -3.22
N VAL A 214 5.35 -4.06 -2.38
CA VAL A 214 6.78 -4.11 -2.66
C VAL A 214 7.33 -5.51 -2.48
N THR A 215 8.38 -5.83 -3.25
CA THR A 215 9.12 -7.08 -3.13
C THR A 215 10.59 -6.88 -3.50
N ARG A 216 11.40 -7.92 -3.28
CA ARG A 216 12.82 -7.93 -3.71
C ARG A 216 12.95 -8.32 -5.18
N GLY A 217 14.04 -7.87 -5.82
CA GLY A 217 14.35 -8.24 -7.20
C GLY A 217 14.55 -9.74 -7.40
N ASP A 218 15.19 -10.42 -6.43
CA ASP A 218 15.38 -11.87 -6.51
C ASP A 218 14.07 -12.68 -6.50
N VAL A 219 13.02 -12.18 -5.84
CA VAL A 219 11.68 -12.77 -5.89
C VAL A 219 11.07 -12.65 -7.28
N LEU A 220 11.24 -11.48 -7.92
CA LEU A 220 10.75 -11.24 -9.29
C LEU A 220 11.46 -12.11 -10.33
N GLU A 221 12.73 -12.40 -10.11
CA GLU A 221 13.55 -13.21 -11.03
C GLU A 221 13.34 -14.71 -10.82
N LYS A 222 13.36 -15.17 -9.56
CA LYS A 222 13.25 -16.60 -9.23
C LYS A 222 11.83 -17.14 -9.28
N TYR A 223 10.84 -16.29 -8.94
CA TYR A 223 9.44 -16.69 -8.77
C TYR A 223 8.45 -15.83 -9.58
N PRO A 224 8.69 -15.57 -10.89
CA PRO A 224 7.83 -14.67 -11.68
C PRO A 224 6.39 -15.20 -11.78
N GLU A 225 6.19 -16.51 -11.98
CA GLU A 225 4.85 -17.11 -12.05
C GLU A 225 4.11 -17.03 -10.72
N THR A 226 4.80 -17.25 -9.60
CA THR A 226 4.26 -17.08 -8.26
C THR A 226 3.82 -15.63 -8.03
N THR A 227 4.65 -14.66 -8.44
CA THR A 227 4.33 -13.23 -8.31
C THR A 227 3.11 -12.85 -9.15
N LYS A 228 2.98 -13.34 -10.40
CA LYS A 228 1.78 -13.12 -11.21
C LYS A 228 0.53 -13.72 -10.56
N ARG A 229 0.60 -14.96 -10.08
CA ARG A 229 -0.50 -15.62 -9.39
C ARG A 229 -0.92 -14.87 -8.12
N PHE A 230 0.05 -14.36 -7.34
CA PHE A 230 -0.21 -13.48 -6.20
C PHE A 230 -0.98 -12.23 -6.62
N LEU A 231 -0.51 -11.51 -7.63
CA LEU A 231 -1.15 -10.30 -8.13
C LEU A 231 -2.56 -10.57 -8.66
N LYS A 232 -2.77 -11.67 -9.40
CA LYS A 232 -4.12 -12.07 -9.88
C LYS A 232 -5.09 -12.29 -8.71
N ALA A 233 -4.68 -13.01 -7.68
CA ALA A 233 -5.52 -13.25 -6.51
C ALA A 233 -5.88 -11.94 -5.77
N VAL A 234 -4.93 -11.03 -5.63
CA VAL A 234 -5.17 -9.72 -4.99
C VAL A 234 -6.09 -8.84 -5.85
N ILE A 235 -5.92 -8.81 -7.19
CA ILE A 235 -6.83 -8.11 -8.11
C ILE A 235 -8.27 -8.60 -7.92
N LEU A 236 -8.49 -9.90 -7.90
CA LEU A 236 -9.82 -10.49 -7.71
C LEU A 236 -10.43 -10.12 -6.36
N GLY A 237 -9.63 -10.13 -5.31
CA GLY A 237 -10.06 -9.67 -3.98
C GLY A 237 -10.40 -8.19 -3.96
N MET A 238 -9.64 -7.36 -4.67
CA MET A 238 -9.88 -5.93 -4.77
C MET A 238 -11.16 -5.62 -5.54
N GLN A 239 -11.37 -6.28 -6.70
CA GLN A 239 -12.59 -6.14 -7.47
C GLN A 239 -13.83 -6.59 -6.68
N PHE A 240 -13.73 -7.74 -5.99
CA PHE A 240 -14.82 -8.21 -5.15
C PHE A 240 -15.12 -7.19 -4.04
N ALA A 241 -14.09 -6.69 -3.36
CA ALA A 241 -14.24 -5.67 -2.33
C ALA A 241 -14.91 -4.41 -2.86
N LYS A 242 -14.60 -3.98 -4.09
CA LYS A 242 -15.16 -2.77 -4.70
C LYS A 242 -16.61 -2.94 -5.16
N ASN A 243 -16.93 -4.09 -5.76
CA ASN A 243 -18.19 -4.28 -6.47
C ASN A 243 -19.29 -4.91 -5.61
N ASN A 244 -18.96 -5.45 -4.43
CA ASN A 244 -19.88 -6.23 -3.61
C ASN A 244 -19.88 -5.75 -2.14
N LYS A 245 -20.24 -4.48 -1.91
CA LYS A 245 -20.12 -3.82 -0.58
C LYS A 245 -20.61 -4.68 0.58
N GLN A 246 -21.86 -5.18 0.52
CA GLN A 246 -22.45 -5.92 1.63
C GLN A 246 -21.73 -7.24 1.93
N GLU A 247 -21.43 -8.01 0.89
CA GLU A 247 -20.68 -9.26 1.05
C GLU A 247 -19.22 -9.04 1.44
N ALA A 248 -18.62 -7.93 0.99
CA ALA A 248 -17.29 -7.53 1.40
C ALA A 248 -17.25 -7.22 2.90
N ILE A 249 -18.17 -6.41 3.41
CA ILE A 249 -18.27 -6.08 4.84
C ILE A 249 -18.53 -7.34 5.67
N LYS A 250 -19.47 -8.20 5.24
CA LYS A 250 -19.76 -9.48 5.90
C LYS A 250 -18.52 -10.38 5.95
N THR A 251 -17.78 -10.48 4.84
CA THR A 251 -16.52 -11.23 4.79
C THR A 251 -15.47 -10.63 5.72
N GLY A 252 -15.39 -9.30 5.79
CA GLY A 252 -14.50 -8.60 6.73
C GLY A 252 -14.74 -9.05 8.16
N TYR A 253 -15.99 -9.03 8.63
CA TYR A 253 -16.35 -9.49 9.97
C TYR A 253 -16.04 -10.98 10.18
N ALA A 254 -16.42 -11.83 9.22
CA ALA A 254 -16.16 -13.28 9.27
C ALA A 254 -14.66 -13.61 9.34
N THR A 255 -13.81 -12.73 8.84
CA THR A 255 -12.33 -12.88 8.87
C THR A 255 -11.66 -12.13 10.02
N GLY A 256 -12.43 -11.63 10.98
CA GLY A 256 -11.94 -11.05 12.22
C GLY A 256 -11.66 -9.55 12.18
N LEU A 257 -12.07 -8.82 11.15
CA LEU A 257 -12.12 -7.37 11.21
C LEU A 257 -13.22 -6.94 12.20
N LYS A 258 -12.95 -5.90 12.98
CA LYS A 258 -13.83 -5.43 14.06
C LYS A 258 -14.28 -4.00 13.82
N GLY A 259 -15.45 -3.65 14.29
CA GLY A 259 -15.99 -2.30 14.25
C GLY A 259 -17.51 -2.31 14.37
N GLU A 260 -18.10 -1.15 14.66
CA GLU A 260 -19.55 -0.98 14.72
C GLU A 260 -20.12 -0.99 13.29
N PRO A 261 -21.23 -1.72 13.02
CA PRO A 261 -21.75 -1.90 11.66
C PRO A 261 -22.04 -0.60 10.91
N ASP A 262 -22.63 0.39 11.57
CA ASP A 262 -22.90 1.70 10.96
C ASP A 262 -21.61 2.43 10.60
N ILE A 263 -20.65 2.47 11.54
CA ILE A 263 -19.33 3.09 11.30
C ILE A 263 -18.62 2.41 10.13
N ILE A 264 -18.62 1.08 10.07
CA ILE A 264 -17.98 0.35 8.99
C ILE A 264 -18.68 0.59 7.65
N ASN A 265 -20.02 0.58 7.65
CA ASN A 265 -20.80 0.83 6.43
C ASN A 265 -20.54 2.23 5.84
N ARG A 266 -20.46 3.25 6.70
CA ARG A 266 -20.18 4.65 6.30
C ARG A 266 -18.69 4.84 5.94
N SER A 267 -17.77 4.23 6.69
CA SER A 267 -16.34 4.30 6.38
C SER A 267 -16.00 3.60 5.07
N TYR A 268 -16.70 2.52 4.73
CA TYR A 268 -16.52 1.86 3.44
C TYR A 268 -16.73 2.83 2.26
N ASP A 269 -17.77 3.67 2.32
CA ASP A 269 -18.06 4.64 1.27
C ASP A 269 -16.95 5.72 1.16
N LEU A 270 -16.27 6.02 2.26
CA LEU A 270 -15.14 6.96 2.26
C LEU A 270 -13.87 6.37 1.64
N PHE A 271 -13.55 5.10 1.91
CA PHE A 271 -12.26 4.53 1.45
C PHE A 271 -12.35 3.75 0.13
N SER A 272 -13.49 3.13 -0.18
CA SER A 272 -13.60 2.25 -1.36
C SER A 272 -13.42 2.96 -2.70
N PRO A 273 -13.74 4.26 -2.89
CA PRO A 273 -13.39 4.98 -4.12
C PRO A 273 -11.90 4.97 -4.44
N GLY A 274 -11.04 4.92 -3.43
CA GLY A 274 -9.59 4.93 -3.59
C GLY A 274 -8.96 3.58 -3.97
N TYR A 275 -9.73 2.50 -4.05
CA TYR A 275 -9.20 1.20 -4.43
C TYR A 275 -8.70 1.17 -5.87
N ALA A 276 -7.45 0.74 -6.06
CA ALA A 276 -6.89 0.42 -7.35
C ALA A 276 -7.35 -0.99 -7.76
N VAL A 277 -8.53 -1.08 -8.39
CA VAL A 277 -9.23 -2.35 -8.65
C VAL A 277 -8.46 -3.35 -9.51
N ASP A 278 -7.51 -2.87 -10.29
CA ASP A 278 -6.60 -3.66 -11.12
C ASP A 278 -5.15 -3.60 -10.61
N LEU A 279 -4.93 -2.98 -9.45
CA LEU A 279 -3.63 -2.71 -8.81
C LEU A 279 -2.68 -1.81 -9.62
N SER A 280 -3.17 -1.10 -10.64
CA SER A 280 -2.35 -0.18 -11.44
C SER A 280 -1.66 0.86 -10.55
N ILE A 281 -0.40 1.15 -10.88
CA ILE A 281 0.44 2.07 -10.11
C ILE A 281 0.18 3.51 -10.58
N ALA A 282 -0.22 4.40 -9.66
CA ALA A 282 -0.29 5.83 -9.93
C ALA A 282 1.12 6.44 -9.91
N ALA A 283 1.84 6.31 -11.03
CA ALA A 283 3.23 6.77 -11.13
C ALA A 283 3.38 8.27 -10.84
N ASP A 284 2.43 9.10 -11.28
CA ASP A 284 2.42 10.55 -11.02
C ASP A 284 2.40 10.85 -9.51
N GLY A 285 1.56 10.13 -8.76
CA GLY A 285 1.50 10.27 -7.31
C GLY A 285 2.79 9.83 -6.61
N ILE A 286 3.46 8.79 -7.12
CA ILE A 286 4.76 8.35 -6.60
C ILE A 286 5.86 9.34 -7.00
N GLN A 287 5.77 9.96 -8.18
CA GLN A 287 6.71 11.01 -8.59
C GLN A 287 6.69 12.20 -7.61
N ILE A 288 5.51 12.62 -7.15
CA ILE A 288 5.39 13.67 -6.12
C ILE A 288 6.16 13.28 -4.84
N MET A 289 6.12 12.00 -4.46
CA MET A 289 6.86 11.51 -3.30
C MET A 289 8.37 11.53 -3.52
N LEU A 290 8.83 11.14 -4.71
CA LEU A 290 10.23 11.18 -5.10
C LEU A 290 10.74 12.64 -5.15
N ASP A 291 9.98 13.53 -5.79
CA ASP A 291 10.36 14.94 -5.92
C ASP A 291 10.53 15.63 -4.55
N GLU A 292 9.69 15.27 -3.57
CA GLU A 292 9.83 15.79 -2.21
C GLU A 292 11.08 15.23 -1.51
N ASP A 293 11.38 13.95 -1.70
CA ASP A 293 12.59 13.34 -1.15
C ASP A 293 13.87 13.92 -1.79
N ILE A 294 13.84 14.21 -3.09
CA ILE A 294 14.93 14.93 -3.80
C ILE A 294 15.07 16.36 -3.28
N ARG A 295 13.98 17.10 -3.17
CA ARG A 295 13.97 18.50 -2.68
C ARG A 295 14.49 18.59 -1.25
N SER A 296 14.18 17.59 -0.42
CA SER A 296 14.63 17.49 0.96
C SER A 296 16.06 16.95 1.09
N GLY A 297 16.77 16.65 -0.01
CA GLY A 297 18.12 16.10 0.00
C GLY A 297 18.22 14.66 0.51
N ILE A 298 17.10 13.95 0.67
CA ILE A 298 17.06 12.56 1.15
C ILE A 298 17.46 11.59 0.04
N VAL A 299 17.10 11.91 -1.20
CA VAL A 299 17.39 11.11 -2.40
C VAL A 299 18.16 11.97 -3.39
N ASP A 300 19.18 11.40 -4.04
CA ASP A 300 19.98 12.08 -5.07
C ASP A 300 19.08 12.48 -6.26
N LYS A 301 19.31 13.70 -6.81
CA LYS A 301 18.59 14.24 -7.95
C LYS A 301 18.67 13.42 -9.24
N LYS A 302 19.66 12.53 -9.34
CA LYS A 302 19.82 11.60 -10.48
C LYS A 302 19.02 10.31 -10.32
N PHE A 303 18.34 10.13 -9.18
CA PHE A 303 17.50 8.97 -8.97
C PHE A 303 16.17 9.15 -9.73
N THR A 304 15.77 8.14 -10.46
CA THR A 304 14.56 8.17 -11.30
C THR A 304 13.58 7.07 -10.89
N LEU A 305 12.31 7.27 -11.19
CA LEU A 305 11.23 6.41 -10.73
C LEU A 305 11.30 4.99 -11.32
N ASP A 306 11.79 4.84 -12.56
CA ASP A 306 11.99 3.54 -13.22
C ASP A 306 12.94 2.61 -12.47
N ARG A 307 13.82 3.16 -11.65
CA ARG A 307 14.73 2.36 -10.80
C ARG A 307 14.02 1.61 -9.68
N VAL A 308 12.84 2.07 -9.25
CA VAL A 308 12.08 1.48 -8.14
C VAL A 308 10.78 0.84 -8.59
N LEU A 309 10.18 1.26 -9.71
CA LEU A 309 8.96 0.66 -10.24
C LEU A 309 9.27 -0.58 -11.09
N ASN A 310 8.49 -1.63 -10.88
CA ASN A 310 8.53 -2.83 -11.74
C ASN A 310 7.13 -3.44 -11.86
N ASP A 311 6.34 -2.90 -12.76
CA ASP A 311 4.96 -3.33 -13.02
C ASP A 311 4.84 -4.41 -14.11
N ARG A 312 5.96 -4.95 -14.60
CA ARG A 312 5.99 -5.92 -15.70
C ARG A 312 5.10 -7.14 -15.43
N LEU A 313 5.24 -7.76 -14.26
CA LEU A 313 4.44 -8.93 -13.89
C LEU A 313 2.98 -8.57 -13.58
N LEU A 314 2.73 -7.35 -13.09
CA LEU A 314 1.37 -6.84 -12.92
C LEU A 314 0.65 -6.73 -14.27
N LYS A 315 1.27 -6.11 -15.27
CA LYS A 315 0.71 -5.99 -16.63
C LYS A 315 0.38 -7.36 -17.25
N GLN A 316 1.25 -8.36 -17.05
CA GLN A 316 1.00 -9.72 -17.47
C GLN A 316 -0.20 -10.34 -16.74
N ALA A 317 -0.26 -10.20 -15.40
CA ALA A 317 -1.39 -10.68 -14.60
C ALA A 317 -2.72 -10.05 -15.03
N GLN A 318 -2.72 -8.75 -15.29
CA GLN A 318 -3.89 -8.01 -15.79
C GLN A 318 -4.33 -8.53 -17.17
N GLN A 319 -3.38 -8.74 -18.10
CA GLN A 319 -3.68 -9.28 -19.44
C GLN A 319 -4.28 -10.68 -19.37
N GLU A 320 -3.73 -11.55 -18.53
CA GLU A 320 -4.26 -12.90 -18.32
C GLU A 320 -5.71 -12.83 -17.78
N LEU A 321 -5.97 -12.02 -16.76
CA LEU A 321 -7.32 -11.87 -16.20
C LEU A 321 -8.32 -11.24 -17.21
N ARG A 322 -7.87 -10.32 -18.09
CA ARG A 322 -8.73 -9.79 -19.16
C ARG A 322 -9.08 -10.85 -20.19
N LYS A 323 -8.11 -11.70 -20.60
CA LYS A 323 -8.36 -12.82 -21.52
C LYS A 323 -9.36 -13.81 -20.92
N ASP A 324 -9.31 -14.04 -19.60
CA ASP A 324 -10.22 -14.92 -18.89
C ASP A 324 -11.60 -14.26 -18.59
N GLY A 325 -11.84 -13.03 -19.02
CA GLY A 325 -13.06 -12.25 -18.76
C GLY A 325 -13.24 -11.87 -17.29
N ARG A 326 -12.19 -11.93 -16.49
CA ARG A 326 -12.22 -11.67 -15.03
C ARG A 326 -11.74 -10.26 -14.65
N LEU A 327 -11.28 -9.47 -15.60
CA LEU A 327 -10.93 -8.06 -15.42
C LEU A 327 -11.49 -7.28 -16.61
N GLY A 328 -12.20 -6.18 -16.36
CA GLY A 328 -12.70 -5.29 -17.41
C GLY A 328 -11.57 -4.67 -18.26
N GLN A 329 -11.95 -4.11 -19.42
CA GLN A 329 -11.01 -3.45 -20.32
C GLN A 329 -10.34 -2.22 -19.69
#